data_8ccb8a18a6e67ad90636c79653a86dac
#
_entry.id   8ccb8a18a6e67ad90636c79653a86dac
#
_cell.length_a   1.000
_cell.length_b   1.000
_cell.length_c   1.000
_cell.angle_alpha   90.00
_cell.angle_beta   90.00
_cell.angle_gamma   90.00
#
_symmetry.space_group_name_H-M   'P 1'
#
loop_
_entity.id
_entity.type
_entity.pdbx_description
1 polymer ?
#
loop_
_entity_poly.entity_id
_entity_poly.type
_entity_poly.pdbx_seq_one_letter_code
_entity_poly.pdbx_strand_id
1 'polypeptide(L)'
;MIRFIIDAVELIKNEILHLSLMQELPMLLLALSIAPGFAISLFIFLKDRYNREPGLKLLICFLLGCLSVIPAIIIQVFTTKPADHLLGEGILFTAFFAYIIVALSEELSKFVMLRYYAFPKKSFDEPFDGIVYSVMVGMGFATVENIGYVMQHGVGTALLRMFLSVPAHATFAILMGYYVGKAKFHPKRRFNNLFSGLFWAVFFHGTYDFFLFLQGKEFVNKFIGDGLLFLGAVASFIVAIWLSKRAIREHEQTSKSMFENSKLYNNF
;
A
#
# COMPACT_ATOMS: atom_id res chain seq x y z
N MET A 1 -38.30 43.39 17.08
CA MET A 1 -37.74 43.63 15.73
C MET A 1 -36.25 43.39 15.67
N ILE A 2 -35.41 44.06 16.50
CA ILE A 2 -33.94 43.91 16.49
C ILE A 2 -33.51 42.46 16.80
N ARG A 3 -34.10 41.81 17.79
CA ARG A 3 -33.77 40.42 18.16
C ARG A 3 -34.07 39.42 17.02
N PHE A 4 -35.20 39.59 16.34
CA PHE A 4 -35.55 38.77 15.16
C PHE A 4 -34.56 38.92 14.00
N ILE A 5 -34.02 40.13 13.79
CA ILE A 5 -32.99 40.37 12.77
C ILE A 5 -31.67 39.69 13.15
N ILE A 6 -31.30 39.74 14.44
CA ILE A 6 -30.07 39.07 14.93
C ILE A 6 -30.19 37.56 14.75
N ASP A 7 -31.32 36.98 15.16
CA ASP A 7 -31.56 35.53 15.04
C ASP A 7 -31.56 35.07 13.56
N ALA A 8 -32.14 35.85 12.68
CA ALA A 8 -32.14 35.58 11.23
C ALA A 8 -30.74 35.67 10.60
N VAL A 9 -29.93 36.66 11.01
CA VAL A 9 -28.53 36.79 10.55
C VAL A 9 -27.67 35.62 11.04
N GLU A 10 -27.86 35.18 12.26
CA GLU A 10 -27.13 34.06 12.84
C GLU A 10 -27.50 32.72 12.15
N LEU A 11 -28.81 32.54 11.83
CA LEU A 11 -29.28 31.40 11.04
C LEU A 11 -28.67 31.35 9.65
N ILE A 12 -28.69 32.49 8.93
CA ILE A 12 -28.12 32.62 7.59
C ILE A 12 -26.59 32.35 7.63
N LYS A 13 -25.91 32.90 8.64
CA LYS A 13 -24.47 32.68 8.82
C LYS A 13 -24.16 31.21 9.06
N ASN A 14 -24.94 30.51 9.85
CA ASN A 14 -24.77 29.07 10.12
C ASN A 14 -25.07 28.23 8.88
N GLU A 15 -26.08 28.58 8.08
CA GLU A 15 -26.38 27.92 6.81
C GLU A 15 -25.26 28.13 5.77
N ILE A 16 -24.76 29.37 5.63
CA ILE A 16 -23.63 29.66 4.72
C ILE A 16 -22.38 28.90 5.16
N LEU A 17 -22.08 28.86 6.46
CA LEU A 17 -20.95 28.09 6.99
C LEU A 17 -21.13 26.60 6.75
N HIS A 18 -22.32 26.06 6.94
CA HIS A 18 -22.64 24.65 6.65
C HIS A 18 -22.49 24.32 5.17
N LEU A 19 -23.00 25.18 4.27
CA LEU A 19 -22.87 25.03 2.82
C LEU A 19 -21.39 25.08 2.38
N SER A 20 -20.60 26.02 2.94
CA SER A 20 -19.17 26.10 2.62
C SER A 20 -18.41 24.86 3.11
N LEU A 21 -18.68 24.36 4.31
CA LEU A 21 -18.08 23.13 4.84
C LEU A 21 -18.47 21.90 4.00
N MET A 22 -19.69 21.83 3.51
CA MET A 22 -20.15 20.75 2.63
C MET A 22 -19.47 20.77 1.25
N GLN A 23 -19.06 21.95 0.75
CA GLN A 23 -18.30 22.07 -0.50
C GLN A 23 -16.80 21.74 -0.32
N GLU A 24 -16.20 22.14 0.82
CA GLU A 24 -14.78 21.93 1.09
C GLU A 24 -14.46 20.49 1.56
N LEU A 25 -15.42 19.82 2.21
CA LEU A 25 -15.20 18.49 2.78
C LEU A 25 -14.74 17.44 1.76
N PRO A 26 -15.32 17.31 0.56
CA PRO A 26 -14.86 16.34 -0.45
C PRO A 26 -13.42 16.61 -0.91
N MET A 27 -13.04 17.88 -1.08
CA MET A 27 -11.67 18.25 -1.47
C MET A 27 -10.67 17.91 -0.36
N LEU A 28 -11.02 18.16 0.90
CA LEU A 28 -10.21 17.78 2.05
C LEU A 28 -10.05 16.26 2.14
N LEU A 29 -11.13 15.49 1.97
CA LEU A 29 -11.08 14.03 1.97
C LEU A 29 -10.20 13.50 0.86
N LEU A 30 -10.30 14.06 -0.34
CA LEU A 30 -9.45 13.70 -1.48
C LEU A 30 -7.97 14.00 -1.18
N ALA A 31 -7.66 15.19 -0.66
CA ALA A 31 -6.31 15.57 -0.29
C ALA A 31 -5.72 14.62 0.78
N LEU A 32 -6.47 14.32 1.83
CA LEU A 32 -6.06 13.38 2.87
C LEU A 32 -5.87 11.96 2.34
N SER A 33 -6.62 11.57 1.31
CA SER A 33 -6.50 10.26 0.67
C SER A 33 -5.23 10.11 -0.15
N ILE A 34 -4.82 11.17 -0.85
CA ILE A 34 -3.67 11.14 -1.77
C ILE A 34 -2.34 11.42 -1.04
N ALA A 35 -2.35 12.31 -0.06
CA ALA A 35 -1.15 12.81 0.60
C ALA A 35 -0.21 11.71 1.13
N PRO A 36 -0.65 10.66 1.84
CA PRO A 36 0.26 9.67 2.40
C PRO A 36 0.96 8.83 1.31
N GLY A 37 0.24 8.44 0.25
CA GLY A 37 0.83 7.71 -0.89
C GLY A 37 1.87 8.54 -1.62
N PHE A 38 1.58 9.83 -1.84
CA PHE A 38 2.52 10.77 -2.45
C PHE A 38 3.77 10.98 -1.57
N ALA A 39 3.60 11.19 -0.26
CA ALA A 39 4.70 11.40 0.67
C ALA A 39 5.66 10.19 0.72
N ILE A 40 5.13 8.96 0.72
CA ILE A 40 5.94 7.75 0.71
C ILE A 40 6.64 7.57 -0.64
N SER A 41 5.96 7.84 -1.75
CA SER A 41 6.55 7.82 -3.09
C SER A 41 7.73 8.80 -3.18
N LEU A 42 7.55 10.02 -2.71
CA LEU A 42 8.60 11.03 -2.65
C LEU A 42 9.76 10.60 -1.73
N PHE A 43 9.46 10.02 -0.58
CA PHE A 43 10.49 9.52 0.35
C PHE A 43 11.39 8.47 -0.31
N ILE A 44 10.81 7.49 -1.00
CA ILE A 44 11.58 6.44 -1.70
C ILE A 44 12.37 7.03 -2.88
N PHE A 45 11.78 7.93 -3.66
CA PHE A 45 12.49 8.65 -4.73
C PHE A 45 13.70 9.43 -4.20
N LEU A 46 13.59 10.08 -3.05
CA LEU A 46 14.70 10.80 -2.43
C LEU A 46 15.78 9.87 -1.84
N LYS A 47 15.41 8.62 -1.52
CA LYS A 47 16.34 7.58 -1.09
C LYS A 47 17.18 7.02 -2.23
N ASP A 48 16.66 7.05 -3.44
CA ASP A 48 17.34 6.67 -4.67
C ASP A 48 18.39 7.74 -5.06
N ARG A 49 19.59 7.64 -4.51
CA ARG A 49 20.60 8.71 -4.57
C ARG A 49 21.67 8.48 -5.61
N TYR A 50 22.01 7.20 -5.88
CA TYR A 50 23.21 6.86 -6.62
C TYR A 50 22.95 6.77 -8.13
N ASN A 51 21.84 6.19 -8.55
CA ASN A 51 21.42 6.10 -9.94
C ASN A 51 19.91 6.26 -10.08
N ARG A 52 19.44 7.52 -9.99
CA ARG A 52 18.01 7.84 -9.93
C ARG A 52 17.25 7.36 -11.15
N GLU A 53 16.13 6.70 -10.87
CA GLU A 53 15.20 6.28 -11.88
C GLU A 53 14.51 7.46 -12.58
N PRO A 54 14.24 7.36 -13.92
CA PRO A 54 13.56 8.41 -14.65
C PRO A 54 12.14 8.65 -14.13
N GLY A 55 11.82 9.90 -13.77
CA GLY A 55 10.54 10.29 -13.18
C GLY A 55 9.31 9.85 -13.99
N LEU A 56 9.39 9.88 -15.33
CA LEU A 56 8.30 9.40 -16.19
C LEU A 56 8.02 7.90 -15.99
N LYS A 57 9.05 7.08 -15.78
CA LYS A 57 8.87 5.65 -15.52
C LYS A 57 8.25 5.41 -14.16
N LEU A 58 8.65 6.20 -13.16
CA LEU A 58 8.06 6.15 -11.83
C LEU A 58 6.59 6.55 -11.85
N LEU A 59 6.24 7.61 -12.58
CA LEU A 59 4.85 8.02 -12.80
C LEU A 59 4.03 6.91 -13.47
N ILE A 60 4.57 6.28 -14.52
CA ILE A 60 3.87 5.17 -15.19
C ILE A 60 3.68 3.99 -14.21
N CYS A 61 4.68 3.66 -13.40
CA CYS A 61 4.53 2.61 -12.37
C CYS A 61 3.43 2.96 -11.36
N PHE A 62 3.36 4.20 -10.92
CA PHE A 62 2.28 4.67 -10.03
C PHE A 62 0.90 4.52 -10.71
N LEU A 63 0.77 4.96 -11.96
CA LEU A 63 -0.50 4.83 -12.71
C LEU A 63 -0.87 3.36 -12.96
N LEU A 64 0.09 2.50 -13.26
CA LEU A 64 -0.14 1.05 -13.37
C LEU A 64 -0.57 0.46 -12.02
N GLY A 65 -0.05 0.97 -10.91
CA GLY A 65 -0.52 0.66 -9.57
C GLY A 65 -2.00 1.05 -9.38
N CYS A 66 -2.38 2.26 -9.78
CA CYS A 66 -3.79 2.66 -9.77
C CYS A 66 -4.67 1.71 -10.60
N LEU A 67 -4.23 1.31 -11.77
CA LEU A 67 -4.97 0.39 -12.65
C LEU A 67 -5.03 -1.04 -12.10
N SER A 68 -4.04 -1.45 -11.29
CA SER A 68 -3.99 -2.80 -10.71
C SER A 68 -5.09 -3.07 -9.66
N VAL A 69 -5.79 -2.04 -9.21
CA VAL A 69 -6.98 -2.16 -8.36
C VAL A 69 -8.11 -2.89 -9.09
N ILE A 70 -8.24 -2.67 -10.41
CA ILE A 70 -9.35 -3.24 -11.22
C ILE A 70 -9.33 -4.78 -11.21
N PRO A 71 -8.25 -5.47 -11.62
CA PRO A 71 -8.23 -6.93 -11.59
C PRO A 71 -8.34 -7.47 -10.15
N ALA A 72 -7.81 -6.79 -9.14
CA ALA A 72 -7.97 -7.20 -7.74
C ALA A 72 -9.44 -7.21 -7.32
N ILE A 73 -10.18 -6.12 -7.57
CA ILE A 73 -11.62 -6.02 -7.28
C ILE A 73 -12.40 -7.10 -8.05
N ILE A 74 -12.10 -7.31 -9.33
CA ILE A 74 -12.78 -8.34 -10.13
C ILE A 74 -12.61 -9.72 -9.47
N ILE A 75 -11.38 -10.10 -9.11
CA ILE A 75 -11.11 -11.38 -8.44
C ILE A 75 -11.88 -11.46 -7.13
N GLN A 76 -11.82 -10.42 -6.28
CA GLN A 76 -12.51 -10.38 -4.99
C GLN A 76 -14.03 -10.55 -5.14
N VAL A 77 -14.65 -9.82 -6.06
CA VAL A 77 -16.11 -9.90 -6.30
C VAL A 77 -16.54 -11.30 -6.73
N PHE A 78 -15.78 -11.94 -7.63
CA PHE A 78 -16.14 -13.26 -8.13
C PHE A 78 -15.81 -14.42 -7.17
N THR A 79 -14.87 -14.22 -6.25
CA THR A 79 -14.41 -15.32 -5.35
C THR A 79 -15.03 -15.27 -3.96
N THR A 80 -15.46 -14.10 -3.47
CA THR A 80 -15.97 -13.96 -2.08
C THR A 80 -17.21 -14.80 -1.83
N LYS A 81 -18.25 -14.66 -2.67
CA LYS A 81 -19.51 -15.40 -2.47
C LYS A 81 -19.35 -16.93 -2.56
N PRO A 82 -18.64 -17.49 -3.56
CA PRO A 82 -18.37 -18.92 -3.61
C PRO A 82 -17.60 -19.43 -2.40
N ALA A 83 -16.61 -18.67 -1.92
CA ALA A 83 -15.82 -19.05 -0.76
C ALA A 83 -16.63 -19.03 0.53
N ASP A 84 -17.49 -18.03 0.72
CA ASP A 84 -18.39 -17.92 1.85
C ASP A 84 -19.37 -19.10 1.90
N HIS A 85 -19.96 -19.45 0.75
CA HIS A 85 -20.84 -20.61 0.63
C HIS A 85 -20.13 -21.95 0.92
N LEU A 86 -18.84 -22.06 0.55
CA LEU A 86 -18.08 -23.31 0.71
C LEU A 86 -17.54 -23.50 2.13
N LEU A 87 -17.04 -22.43 2.75
CA LEU A 87 -16.33 -22.48 4.03
C LEU A 87 -17.21 -22.09 5.23
N GLY A 88 -18.34 -21.40 4.96
CA GLY A 88 -19.19 -20.84 6.00
C GLY A 88 -18.50 -19.74 6.82
N GLU A 89 -19.25 -19.15 7.75
CA GLU A 89 -18.69 -18.15 8.66
C GLU A 89 -17.74 -18.78 9.68
N GLY A 90 -16.55 -18.20 9.85
CA GLY A 90 -15.59 -18.68 10.86
C GLY A 90 -14.17 -18.20 10.62
N ILE A 91 -13.26 -18.64 11.49
CA ILE A 91 -11.82 -18.29 11.42
C ILE A 91 -11.21 -18.75 10.08
N LEU A 92 -11.59 -19.94 9.59
CA LEU A 92 -11.06 -20.48 8.35
C LEU A 92 -11.46 -19.62 7.14
N PHE A 93 -12.74 -19.22 7.07
CA PHE A 93 -13.20 -18.29 6.04
C PHE A 93 -12.47 -16.94 6.14
N THR A 94 -12.36 -16.38 7.36
CA THR A 94 -11.67 -15.09 7.56
C THR A 94 -10.20 -15.18 7.14
N ALA A 95 -9.50 -16.27 7.45
CA ALA A 95 -8.13 -16.51 7.00
C ALA A 95 -8.06 -16.63 5.47
N PHE A 96 -8.92 -17.45 4.87
CA PHE A 96 -8.97 -17.59 3.42
C PHE A 96 -9.30 -16.27 2.73
N PHE A 97 -10.24 -15.51 3.26
CA PHE A 97 -10.62 -14.20 2.76
C PHE A 97 -9.43 -13.22 2.81
N ALA A 98 -8.75 -13.11 3.96
CA ALA A 98 -7.64 -12.18 4.13
C ALA A 98 -6.42 -12.54 3.25
N TYR A 99 -5.98 -13.81 3.25
CA TYR A 99 -4.75 -14.20 2.56
C TYR A 99 -4.94 -14.49 1.07
N ILE A 100 -6.06 -15.15 0.69
CA ILE A 100 -6.23 -15.64 -0.68
C ILE A 100 -7.11 -14.69 -1.48
N ILE A 101 -8.23 -14.24 -0.94
CA ILE A 101 -9.13 -13.37 -1.70
C ILE A 101 -8.59 -11.94 -1.75
N VAL A 102 -8.22 -11.37 -0.62
CA VAL A 102 -7.75 -9.96 -0.57
C VAL A 102 -6.26 -9.87 -0.87
N ALA A 103 -5.39 -10.33 0.03
CA ALA A 103 -3.96 -10.08 -0.08
C ALA A 103 -3.35 -10.67 -1.36
N LEU A 104 -3.67 -11.91 -1.73
CA LEU A 104 -3.11 -12.51 -2.95
C LEU A 104 -3.61 -11.80 -4.21
N SER A 105 -4.90 -11.47 -4.32
CA SER A 105 -5.43 -10.78 -5.51
C SER A 105 -4.79 -9.40 -5.69
N GLU A 106 -4.60 -8.66 -4.61
CA GLU A 106 -3.99 -7.34 -4.63
C GLU A 106 -2.49 -7.38 -4.91
N GLU A 107 -1.74 -8.18 -4.15
CA GLU A 107 -0.29 -8.25 -4.32
C GLU A 107 0.09 -8.89 -5.65
N LEU A 108 -0.68 -9.87 -6.14
CA LEU A 108 -0.48 -10.45 -7.46
C LEU A 108 -0.75 -9.43 -8.57
N SER A 109 -1.81 -8.63 -8.45
CA SER A 109 -2.13 -7.57 -9.41
C SER A 109 -1.01 -6.52 -9.49
N LYS A 110 -0.49 -6.08 -8.34
CA LYS A 110 0.69 -5.19 -8.25
C LYS A 110 1.93 -5.85 -8.82
N PHE A 111 2.18 -7.12 -8.46
CA PHE A 111 3.32 -7.90 -8.95
C PHE A 111 3.33 -8.05 -10.47
N VAL A 112 2.18 -8.28 -11.09
CA VAL A 112 2.05 -8.36 -12.55
C VAL A 112 2.49 -7.05 -13.20
N MET A 113 2.06 -5.89 -12.71
CA MET A 113 2.48 -4.60 -13.23
C MET A 113 4.00 -4.40 -13.08
N LEU A 114 4.54 -4.69 -11.91
CA LEU A 114 5.98 -4.61 -11.64
C LEU A 114 6.78 -5.55 -12.55
N ARG A 115 6.35 -6.82 -12.67
CA ARG A 115 7.05 -7.87 -13.42
C ARG A 115 7.09 -7.62 -14.91
N TYR A 116 5.99 -7.17 -15.50
CA TYR A 116 5.87 -7.02 -16.94
C TYR A 116 6.24 -5.63 -17.45
N TYR A 117 6.10 -4.59 -16.63
CA TYR A 117 6.48 -3.25 -17.03
C TYR A 117 7.89 -2.85 -16.56
N ALA A 118 8.15 -2.85 -15.24
CA ALA A 118 9.41 -2.32 -14.70
C ALA A 118 10.58 -3.29 -14.85
N PHE A 119 10.39 -4.56 -14.51
CA PHE A 119 11.44 -5.57 -14.51
C PHE A 119 12.23 -5.71 -15.84
N PRO A 120 11.62 -5.62 -17.05
CA PRO A 120 12.39 -5.71 -18.31
C PRO A 120 13.11 -4.43 -18.69
N LYS A 121 12.89 -3.31 -18.00
CA LYS A 121 13.50 -2.03 -18.38
C LYS A 121 15.02 -2.04 -18.20
N LYS A 122 15.71 -1.32 -19.10
CA LYS A 122 17.17 -1.14 -19.02
C LYS A 122 17.56 -0.26 -17.85
N SER A 123 16.72 0.69 -17.47
CA SER A 123 16.94 1.52 -16.30
C SER A 123 16.79 0.80 -14.96
N PHE A 124 16.25 -0.42 -14.97
CA PHE A 124 16.32 -1.29 -13.82
C PHE A 124 17.69 -1.94 -13.78
N ASP A 125 18.72 -1.21 -13.39
CA ASP A 125 20.14 -1.57 -13.50
C ASP A 125 20.87 -1.68 -12.16
N GLU A 126 20.16 -1.44 -11.03
CA GLU A 126 20.63 -1.76 -9.68
C GLU A 126 19.54 -2.44 -8.81
N PRO A 127 19.93 -3.18 -7.73
CA PRO A 127 18.96 -3.90 -6.91
C PRO A 127 17.92 -2.99 -6.21
N PHE A 128 18.30 -1.75 -5.86
CA PHE A 128 17.41 -0.80 -5.20
C PHE A 128 16.24 -0.38 -6.08
N ASP A 129 16.38 -0.41 -7.42
CA ASP A 129 15.30 -0.08 -8.36
C ASP A 129 14.08 -0.98 -8.18
N GLY A 130 14.33 -2.24 -7.78
CA GLY A 130 13.24 -3.16 -7.43
C GLY A 130 12.34 -2.62 -6.33
N ILE A 131 12.91 -2.00 -5.30
CA ILE A 131 12.16 -1.34 -4.21
C ILE A 131 11.48 -0.08 -4.74
N VAL A 132 12.21 0.76 -5.48
CA VAL A 132 11.69 2.03 -6.01
C VAL A 132 10.45 1.79 -6.88
N TYR A 133 10.56 0.94 -7.90
CA TYR A 133 9.44 0.63 -8.78
C TYR A 133 8.27 -0.06 -8.07
N SER A 134 8.57 -1.00 -7.16
CA SER A 134 7.54 -1.70 -6.40
C SER A 134 6.75 -0.77 -5.50
N VAL A 135 7.42 0.17 -4.82
CA VAL A 135 6.75 1.18 -3.99
C VAL A 135 5.89 2.11 -4.84
N MET A 136 6.35 2.53 -6.03
CA MET A 136 5.52 3.35 -6.91
C MET A 136 4.22 2.62 -7.31
N VAL A 137 4.31 1.35 -7.70
CA VAL A 137 3.11 0.53 -7.99
C VAL A 137 2.24 0.37 -6.74
N GLY A 138 2.83 0.02 -5.58
CA GLY A 138 2.13 -0.15 -4.33
C GLY A 138 1.41 1.12 -3.86
N MET A 139 2.05 2.28 -3.99
CA MET A 139 1.44 3.56 -3.62
C MET A 139 0.35 4.02 -4.58
N GLY A 140 0.49 3.71 -5.88
CA GLY A 140 -0.61 3.92 -6.83
C GLY A 140 -1.86 3.13 -6.45
N PHE A 141 -1.70 1.83 -6.16
CA PHE A 141 -2.78 0.98 -5.67
C PHE A 141 -3.41 1.53 -4.38
N ALA A 142 -2.58 1.73 -3.35
CA ALA A 142 -3.02 2.20 -2.04
C ALA A 142 -3.72 3.56 -2.09
N THR A 143 -3.33 4.44 -3.02
CA THR A 143 -3.98 5.75 -3.20
C THR A 143 -5.42 5.60 -3.70
N VAL A 144 -5.65 4.78 -4.73
CA VAL A 144 -7.02 4.54 -5.26
C VAL A 144 -7.90 3.86 -4.21
N GLU A 145 -7.37 2.84 -3.54
CA GLU A 145 -8.06 2.17 -2.46
C GLU A 145 -8.40 3.14 -1.32
N ASN A 146 -7.43 3.97 -0.91
CA ASN A 146 -7.61 4.96 0.15
C ASN A 146 -8.69 5.99 -0.20
N ILE A 147 -8.74 6.46 -1.46
CA ILE A 147 -9.81 7.34 -1.94
C ILE A 147 -11.18 6.64 -1.76
N GLY A 148 -11.29 5.37 -2.16
CA GLY A 148 -12.53 4.61 -2.02
C GLY A 148 -13.01 4.53 -0.57
N TYR A 149 -12.13 4.15 0.36
CA TYR A 149 -12.46 4.04 1.78
C TYR A 149 -12.77 5.39 2.44
N VAL A 150 -11.97 6.40 2.17
CA VAL A 150 -12.12 7.73 2.80
C VAL A 150 -13.38 8.43 2.33
N MET A 151 -13.72 8.32 1.06
CA MET A 151 -14.97 8.91 0.52
C MET A 151 -16.21 8.23 1.09
N GLN A 152 -16.14 6.96 1.47
CA GLN A 152 -17.26 6.23 2.08
C GLN A 152 -17.36 6.44 3.59
N HIS A 153 -16.23 6.61 4.31
CA HIS A 153 -16.19 6.55 5.77
C HIS A 153 -15.65 7.83 6.45
N GLY A 154 -15.22 8.82 5.66
CA GLY A 154 -14.87 10.17 6.14
C GLY A 154 -13.50 10.31 6.80
N VAL A 155 -13.31 11.43 7.51
CA VAL A 155 -12.04 11.90 8.06
C VAL A 155 -11.40 10.92 9.04
N GLY A 156 -12.18 10.25 9.89
CA GLY A 156 -11.65 9.27 10.85
C GLY A 156 -10.91 8.13 10.14
N THR A 157 -11.50 7.61 9.07
CA THR A 157 -10.87 6.59 8.21
C THR A 157 -9.63 7.14 7.50
N ALA A 158 -9.68 8.40 7.02
CA ALA A 158 -8.52 9.03 6.42
C ALA A 158 -7.30 9.04 7.36
N LEU A 159 -7.51 9.45 8.62
CA LEU A 159 -6.45 9.50 9.62
C LEU A 159 -5.91 8.11 9.97
N LEU A 160 -6.77 7.13 10.22
CA LEU A 160 -6.34 5.76 10.51
C LEU A 160 -5.53 5.17 9.33
N ARG A 161 -6.03 5.31 8.11
CA ARG A 161 -5.36 4.77 6.92
C ARG A 161 -4.08 5.50 6.57
N MET A 162 -3.97 6.79 6.85
CA MET A 162 -2.75 7.59 6.68
C MET A 162 -1.58 7.03 7.50
N PHE A 163 -1.81 6.56 8.72
CA PHE A 163 -0.75 6.09 9.61
C PHE A 163 -0.61 4.56 9.65
N LEU A 164 -1.61 3.82 9.21
CA LEU A 164 -1.62 2.35 9.28
C LEU A 164 -1.66 1.72 7.89
N SER A 165 -2.79 1.78 7.17
CA SER A 165 -2.98 1.00 5.94
C SER A 165 -2.07 1.44 4.80
N VAL A 166 -1.96 2.76 4.51
CA VAL A 166 -1.10 3.23 3.41
C VAL A 166 0.38 2.94 3.67
N PRO A 167 0.94 3.19 4.88
CA PRO A 167 2.30 2.74 5.20
C PRO A 167 2.47 1.21 5.23
N ALA A 168 1.43 0.43 5.57
CA ALA A 168 1.48 -1.03 5.49
C ALA A 168 1.67 -1.49 4.04
N HIS A 169 0.89 -0.98 3.09
CA HIS A 169 1.09 -1.25 1.66
C HIS A 169 2.51 -0.89 1.18
N ALA A 170 3.09 0.20 1.70
CA ALA A 170 4.48 0.54 1.40
C ALA A 170 5.46 -0.55 1.87
N THR A 171 5.26 -1.10 3.07
CA THR A 171 6.14 -2.17 3.59
C THR A 171 6.02 -3.44 2.77
N PHE A 172 4.80 -3.82 2.36
CA PHE A 172 4.56 -4.99 1.50
C PHE A 172 5.23 -4.80 0.13
N ALA A 173 5.09 -3.60 -0.45
CA ALA A 173 5.76 -3.25 -1.71
C ALA A 173 7.30 -3.25 -1.57
N ILE A 174 7.88 -2.77 -0.46
CA ILE A 174 9.32 -2.81 -0.21
C ILE A 174 9.82 -4.26 -0.15
N LEU A 175 9.11 -5.14 0.57
CA LEU A 175 9.47 -6.56 0.67
C LEU A 175 9.39 -7.25 -0.69
N MET A 176 8.33 -7.01 -1.47
CA MET A 176 8.21 -7.50 -2.84
C MET A 176 9.37 -7.00 -3.70
N GLY A 177 9.60 -5.69 -3.69
CA GLY A 177 10.63 -5.01 -4.49
C GLY A 177 12.05 -5.47 -4.17
N TYR A 178 12.36 -5.73 -2.90
CA TYR A 178 13.64 -6.27 -2.47
C TYR A 178 13.96 -7.60 -3.17
N TYR A 179 13.03 -8.54 -3.16
CA TYR A 179 13.24 -9.81 -3.85
C TYR A 179 13.17 -9.70 -5.37
N VAL A 180 12.36 -8.79 -5.91
CA VAL A 180 12.33 -8.51 -7.35
C VAL A 180 13.66 -7.92 -7.81
N GLY A 181 14.27 -7.02 -7.03
CA GLY A 181 15.63 -6.54 -7.25
C GLY A 181 16.64 -7.68 -7.27
N LYS A 182 16.63 -8.55 -6.27
CA LYS A 182 17.49 -9.75 -6.26
C LYS A 182 17.27 -10.66 -7.46
N ALA A 183 16.04 -10.82 -7.91
CA ALA A 183 15.69 -11.65 -9.07
C ALA A 183 16.30 -11.13 -10.38
N LYS A 184 16.43 -9.82 -10.53
CA LYS A 184 17.03 -9.16 -11.70
C LYS A 184 18.50 -9.53 -11.85
N PHE A 185 19.25 -9.49 -10.74
CA PHE A 185 20.71 -9.66 -10.72
C PHE A 185 21.19 -11.08 -10.41
N HIS A 186 20.26 -11.99 -10.06
CA HIS A 186 20.60 -13.41 -9.81
C HIS A 186 19.78 -14.35 -10.71
N PRO A 187 20.14 -14.52 -12.01
CA PRO A 187 19.34 -15.30 -12.96
C PRO A 187 19.10 -16.74 -12.52
N LYS A 188 20.07 -17.38 -11.87
CA LYS A 188 19.96 -18.77 -11.38
C LYS A 188 18.91 -18.94 -10.27
N ARG A 189 18.58 -17.87 -9.52
CA ARG A 189 17.61 -17.88 -8.43
C ARG A 189 16.39 -16.98 -8.74
N ARG A 190 16.22 -16.58 -10.00
CA ARG A 190 15.19 -15.64 -10.42
C ARG A 190 13.80 -16.05 -9.97
N PHE A 191 13.40 -17.28 -10.27
CA PHE A 191 12.08 -17.79 -9.93
C PHE A 191 11.86 -17.76 -8.40
N ASN A 192 12.80 -18.30 -7.63
CA ASN A 192 12.69 -18.33 -6.17
C ASN A 192 12.59 -16.92 -5.57
N ASN A 193 13.37 -15.97 -6.08
CA ASN A 193 13.30 -14.58 -5.61
C ASN A 193 11.96 -13.91 -5.97
N LEU A 194 11.46 -14.09 -7.21
CA LEU A 194 10.16 -13.55 -7.60
C LEU A 194 9.03 -14.13 -6.74
N PHE A 195 9.05 -15.45 -6.50
CA PHE A 195 8.09 -16.12 -5.63
C PHE A 195 8.20 -15.61 -4.19
N SER A 196 9.42 -15.47 -3.65
CA SER A 196 9.63 -14.95 -2.29
C SER A 196 9.10 -13.53 -2.15
N GLY A 197 9.27 -12.67 -3.17
CA GLY A 197 8.76 -11.31 -3.15
C GLY A 197 7.23 -11.27 -3.04
N LEU A 198 6.54 -12.03 -3.89
CA LEU A 198 5.09 -12.15 -3.84
C LEU A 198 4.64 -12.79 -2.51
N PHE A 199 5.29 -13.89 -2.09
CA PHE A 199 4.94 -14.59 -0.86
C PHE A 199 5.01 -13.69 0.38
N TRP A 200 6.11 -12.97 0.58
CA TRP A 200 6.26 -12.11 1.77
C TRP A 200 5.31 -10.92 1.75
N ALA A 201 5.04 -10.35 0.57
CA ALA A 201 4.04 -9.30 0.44
C ALA A 201 2.64 -9.81 0.82
N VAL A 202 2.22 -10.96 0.26
CA VAL A 202 0.92 -11.61 0.58
C VAL A 202 0.86 -12.02 2.05
N PHE A 203 1.94 -12.56 2.61
CA PHE A 203 1.98 -13.00 4.00
C PHE A 203 1.76 -11.84 4.98
N PHE A 204 2.51 -10.76 4.85
CA PHE A 204 2.36 -9.62 5.76
C PHE A 204 1.06 -8.86 5.55
N HIS A 205 0.63 -8.70 4.30
CA HIS A 205 -0.66 -8.11 3.97
C HIS A 205 -1.80 -8.94 4.56
N GLY A 206 -1.85 -10.22 4.23
CA GLY A 206 -2.88 -11.13 4.74
C GLY A 206 -2.88 -11.25 6.26
N THR A 207 -1.70 -11.22 6.92
CA THR A 207 -1.63 -11.24 8.40
C THR A 207 -2.21 -9.97 9.00
N TYR A 208 -1.87 -8.81 8.43
CA TYR A 208 -2.41 -7.52 8.86
C TYR A 208 -3.93 -7.49 8.73
N ASP A 209 -4.46 -7.86 7.57
CA ASP A 209 -5.89 -7.88 7.29
C ASP A 209 -6.62 -8.96 8.09
N PHE A 210 -6.04 -10.13 8.28
CA PHE A 210 -6.64 -11.20 9.07
C PHE A 210 -6.99 -10.74 10.49
N PHE A 211 -6.07 -10.07 11.16
CA PHE A 211 -6.33 -9.52 12.47
C PHE A 211 -7.39 -8.41 12.46
N LEU A 212 -7.44 -7.59 11.42
CA LEU A 212 -8.47 -6.55 11.27
C LEU A 212 -9.85 -7.15 10.99
N PHE A 213 -9.93 -8.16 10.12
CA PHE A 213 -11.20 -8.79 9.74
C PHE A 213 -11.79 -9.70 10.82
N LEU A 214 -11.00 -10.12 11.80
CA LEU A 214 -11.49 -10.82 12.98
C LEU A 214 -12.20 -9.90 13.98
N GLN A 215 -11.95 -8.59 13.94
CA GLN A 215 -12.61 -7.64 14.84
C GLN A 215 -14.13 -7.62 14.60
N GLY A 216 -14.90 -7.50 15.67
CA GLY A 216 -16.37 -7.53 15.63
C GLY A 216 -17.00 -8.89 15.37
N LYS A 217 -16.21 -9.97 15.21
CA LYS A 217 -16.74 -11.32 15.01
C LYS A 217 -17.09 -11.97 16.35
N GLU A 218 -18.38 -12.29 16.57
CA GLU A 218 -18.87 -12.86 17.83
C GLU A 218 -18.14 -14.14 18.25
N PHE A 219 -17.81 -15.01 17.29
CA PHE A 219 -17.13 -16.28 17.57
C PHE A 219 -15.69 -16.08 18.05
N VAL A 220 -15.06 -14.92 17.78
CA VAL A 220 -13.73 -14.56 18.26
C VAL A 220 -13.81 -13.76 19.54
N ASN A 221 -14.74 -12.80 19.64
CA ASN A 221 -14.86 -11.89 20.78
C ASN A 221 -15.18 -12.59 22.11
N LYS A 222 -15.66 -13.85 22.05
CA LYS A 222 -15.81 -14.72 23.22
C LYS A 222 -14.47 -15.09 23.88
N PHE A 223 -13.37 -15.05 23.12
CA PHE A 223 -12.04 -15.48 23.57
C PHE A 223 -11.00 -14.38 23.53
N ILE A 224 -11.09 -13.49 22.51
CA ILE A 224 -10.09 -12.46 22.22
C ILE A 224 -10.83 -11.16 21.91
N GLY A 225 -10.58 -10.11 22.71
CA GLY A 225 -11.19 -8.80 22.46
C GLY A 225 -10.56 -8.07 21.26
N ASP A 226 -11.35 -7.18 20.62
CA ASP A 226 -10.96 -6.39 19.43
C ASP A 226 -9.64 -5.62 19.64
N GLY A 227 -9.39 -5.11 20.85
CA GLY A 227 -8.14 -4.42 21.16
C GLY A 227 -6.89 -5.30 21.01
N LEU A 228 -6.97 -6.59 21.40
CA LEU A 228 -5.84 -7.53 21.24
C LEU A 228 -5.67 -7.92 19.76
N LEU A 229 -6.74 -8.06 19.02
CA LEU A 229 -6.69 -8.27 17.56
C LEU A 229 -6.06 -7.06 16.86
N PHE A 230 -6.44 -5.85 17.23
CA PHE A 230 -5.80 -4.64 16.71
C PHE A 230 -4.30 -4.60 17.01
N LEU A 231 -3.89 -4.96 18.22
CA LEU A 231 -2.47 -5.09 18.58
C LEU A 231 -1.76 -6.14 17.72
N GLY A 232 -2.43 -7.24 17.35
CA GLY A 232 -1.90 -8.24 16.42
C GLY A 232 -1.62 -7.65 15.03
N ALA A 233 -2.55 -6.87 14.48
CA ALA A 233 -2.34 -6.16 13.21
C ALA A 233 -1.16 -5.18 13.30
N VAL A 234 -1.11 -4.37 14.35
CA VAL A 234 -0.02 -3.41 14.59
C VAL A 234 1.32 -4.13 14.77
N ALA A 235 1.36 -5.25 15.49
CA ALA A 235 2.59 -6.03 15.68
C ALA A 235 3.10 -6.58 14.34
N SER A 236 2.23 -7.15 13.49
CA SER A 236 2.60 -7.62 12.15
C SER A 236 3.18 -6.48 11.29
N PHE A 237 2.56 -5.30 11.36
CA PHE A 237 3.03 -4.11 10.65
C PHE A 237 4.39 -3.63 11.17
N ILE A 238 4.63 -3.62 12.48
CA ILE A 238 5.93 -3.26 13.06
C ILE A 238 7.03 -4.22 12.58
N VAL A 239 6.76 -5.53 12.53
CA VAL A 239 7.70 -6.51 11.97
C VAL A 239 7.98 -6.23 10.50
N ALA A 240 6.93 -5.95 9.69
CA ALA A 240 7.08 -5.60 8.29
C ALA A 240 7.92 -4.32 8.10
N ILE A 241 7.73 -3.27 8.93
CA ILE A 241 8.57 -2.06 8.93
C ILE A 241 10.03 -2.40 9.24
N TRP A 242 10.28 -3.24 10.23
CA TRP A 242 11.65 -3.61 10.60
C TRP A 242 12.36 -4.35 9.46
N LEU A 243 11.70 -5.31 8.83
CA LEU A 243 12.21 -6.03 7.67
C LEU A 243 12.41 -5.08 6.46
N SER A 244 11.48 -4.17 6.22
CA SER A 244 11.57 -3.17 5.15
C SER A 244 12.76 -2.23 5.34
N LYS A 245 13.00 -1.76 6.56
CA LYS A 245 14.20 -0.95 6.88
C LYS A 245 15.50 -1.72 6.63
N ARG A 246 15.52 -3.00 6.90
CA ARG A 246 16.68 -3.87 6.61
C ARG A 246 16.86 -4.06 5.10
N ALA A 247 15.78 -4.33 4.37
CA ALA A 247 15.78 -4.48 2.92
C ALA A 247 16.28 -3.22 2.20
N ILE A 248 15.78 -2.05 2.60
CA ILE A 248 16.23 -0.75 2.09
C ILE A 248 17.74 -0.59 2.30
N ARG A 249 18.24 -0.81 3.53
CA ARG A 249 19.66 -0.63 3.85
C ARG A 249 20.56 -1.56 3.03
N GLU A 250 20.18 -2.84 2.89
CA GLU A 250 20.96 -3.83 2.13
C GLU A 250 21.09 -3.43 0.67
N HIS A 251 19.99 -3.04 0.03
CA HIS A 251 20.02 -2.61 -1.38
C HIS A 251 20.69 -1.24 -1.55
N GLU A 252 20.47 -0.26 -0.66
CA GLU A 252 21.14 1.04 -0.70
C GLU A 252 22.68 0.88 -0.60
N GLN A 253 23.18 -0.03 0.25
CA GLN A 253 24.59 -0.32 0.36
C GLN A 253 25.14 -0.98 -0.91
N THR A 254 24.38 -1.90 -1.52
CA THR A 254 24.77 -2.54 -2.77
C THR A 254 24.84 -1.52 -3.90
N SER A 255 23.83 -0.66 -4.06
CA SER A 255 23.80 0.42 -5.04
C SER A 255 24.95 1.40 -4.87
N LYS A 256 25.24 1.78 -3.61
CA LYS A 256 26.42 2.61 -3.30
C LYS A 256 27.72 1.99 -3.79
N SER A 257 27.94 0.70 -3.51
CA SER A 257 29.16 0.01 -3.91
C SER A 257 29.28 -0.11 -5.43
N MET A 258 28.18 -0.35 -6.13
CA MET A 258 28.14 -0.39 -7.61
C MET A 258 28.50 0.99 -8.19
N PHE A 259 27.95 2.06 -7.65
CA PHE A 259 28.24 3.42 -8.09
C PHE A 259 29.69 3.83 -7.83
N GLU A 260 30.25 3.54 -6.68
CA GLU A 260 31.66 3.82 -6.36
C GLU A 260 32.61 3.07 -7.29
N ASN A 261 32.35 1.79 -7.55
CA ASN A 261 33.13 0.98 -8.48
C ASN A 261 33.06 1.52 -9.92
N SER A 262 31.88 1.93 -10.40
CA SER A 262 31.75 2.51 -11.75
C SER A 262 32.57 3.79 -11.94
N LYS A 263 32.68 4.64 -10.91
CA LYS A 263 33.52 5.83 -10.93
C LYS A 263 35.00 5.53 -11.00
N LEU A 264 35.46 4.48 -10.33
CA LEU A 264 36.86 4.05 -10.38
C LEU A 264 37.26 3.60 -11.81
N TYR A 265 36.39 2.84 -12.51
CA TYR A 265 36.66 2.38 -13.87
C TYR A 265 36.58 3.47 -14.94
N ASN A 266 35.80 4.53 -14.73
CA ASN A 266 35.69 5.63 -15.69
C ASN A 266 36.80 6.70 -15.54
N ASN A 267 37.65 6.60 -14.53
CA ASN A 267 38.81 7.49 -14.31
C ASN A 267 40.13 6.92 -14.84
N PHE A 268 40.08 5.78 -15.53
CA PHE A 268 41.18 5.13 -16.28
C PHE A 268 40.82 5.06 -17.75
#